data_ab7555ad688aa0c8c24853ca11824c46
#
_entry.id   ab7555ad688aa0c8c24853ca11824c46
#
_cell.length_a   1.000
_cell.length_b   1.000
_cell.length_c   1.000
_cell.angle_alpha   90.00
_cell.angle_beta   90.00
_cell.angle_gamma   90.00
#
_symmetry.space_group_name_H-M   'P 1'
#
loop_
_entity.id
_entity.type
_entity.pdbx_description
1 polymer ?
#
loop_
_entity_poly.entity_id
_entity_poly.type
_entity_poly.pdbx_seq_one_letter_code
_entity_poly.pdbx_strand_id
1 'polypeptide(L)'
;MIQKLRSFLFTFLFLIWSAFTSVFFVWTLLLPYNWANSILRHTYNRGIYILEKYVLGLDYKVIGMELLPTDQSYIIAAKHQSAYETFKVKLMFEHAVIILKEELARIPFWGWYTVKVGGIPINRAQGGASLKKLVKELKPALEKHYPVLIYPQGTRIPADATSQEFPYKPGVALIAKSAGNLPIYPMRCNSGEYWPKTGWLNKKGGVVTFEIRPALTGNNTKEVMAQLEAELEKRPLTK
;
A
#
# COMPACT_ATOMS: atom_id res chain seq x y z
N MET A 1 4.91 -23.34 19.44
CA MET A 1 4.52 -24.40 18.46
C MET A 1 3.27 -24.03 17.67
N ILE A 2 2.15 -23.73 18.31
CA ILE A 2 0.85 -23.40 17.65
C ILE A 2 0.97 -22.25 16.64
N GLN A 3 1.65 -21.14 17.00
CA GLN A 3 1.79 -19.99 16.09
C GLN A 3 2.56 -20.30 14.81
N LYS A 4 3.59 -21.13 14.88
CA LYS A 4 4.33 -21.58 13.68
C LYS A 4 3.46 -22.44 12.77
N LEU A 5 2.65 -23.32 13.37
CA LEU A 5 1.68 -24.13 12.62
C LEU A 5 0.64 -23.26 11.92
N ARG A 6 0.06 -22.29 12.62
CA ARG A 6 -0.90 -21.33 12.03
C ARG A 6 -0.26 -20.51 10.90
N SER A 7 0.99 -20.04 11.08
CA SER A 7 1.72 -19.32 10.05
C SER A 7 2.00 -20.19 8.83
N PHE A 8 2.35 -21.47 9.02
CA PHE A 8 2.53 -22.43 7.93
C PHE A 8 1.22 -22.69 7.17
N LEU A 9 0.15 -23.03 7.90
CA LEU A 9 -1.15 -23.30 7.31
C LEU A 9 -1.68 -22.08 6.54
N PHE A 10 -1.58 -20.89 7.13
CA PHE A 10 -1.93 -19.66 6.46
C PHE A 10 -1.12 -19.45 5.18
N THR A 11 0.19 -19.63 5.22
CA THR A 11 1.06 -19.44 4.05
C THR A 11 0.72 -20.42 2.93
N PHE A 12 0.47 -21.68 3.28
CA PHE A 12 0.05 -22.71 2.34
C PHE A 12 -1.28 -22.35 1.67
N LEU A 13 -2.30 -22.03 2.45
CA LEU A 13 -3.62 -21.64 1.94
C LEU A 13 -3.58 -20.33 1.14
N PHE A 14 -2.75 -19.37 1.57
CA PHE A 14 -2.53 -18.12 0.84
C PHE A 14 -1.95 -18.37 -0.57
N LEU A 15 -0.98 -19.28 -0.69
CA LEU A 15 -0.39 -19.63 -1.98
C LEU A 15 -1.41 -20.34 -2.89
N ILE A 16 -2.17 -21.29 -2.35
CA ILE A 16 -3.25 -21.98 -3.10
C ILE A 16 -4.30 -20.95 -3.55
N TRP A 17 -4.76 -20.09 -2.65
CA TRP A 17 -5.75 -19.06 -2.96
C TRP A 17 -5.25 -18.10 -4.03
N SER A 18 -3.99 -17.66 -3.92
CA SER A 18 -3.37 -16.78 -4.90
C SER A 18 -3.21 -17.44 -6.26
N ALA A 19 -2.79 -18.71 -6.33
CA ALA A 19 -2.66 -19.45 -7.57
C ALA A 19 -4.05 -19.68 -8.21
N PHE A 20 -5.02 -20.16 -7.44
CA PHE A 20 -6.38 -20.39 -7.91
C PHE A 20 -7.00 -19.10 -8.48
N THR A 21 -6.97 -18.02 -7.71
CA THR A 21 -7.57 -16.75 -8.14
C THR A 21 -6.85 -16.13 -9.33
N SER A 22 -5.53 -16.29 -9.43
CA SER A 22 -4.74 -15.81 -10.56
C SER A 22 -5.19 -16.44 -11.89
N VAL A 23 -5.50 -17.74 -11.87
CA VAL A 23 -5.96 -18.45 -13.08
C VAL A 23 -7.45 -18.26 -13.29
N PHE A 24 -8.26 -18.46 -12.26
CA PHE A 24 -9.72 -18.44 -12.37
C PHE A 24 -10.29 -17.07 -12.75
N PHE A 25 -9.68 -15.98 -12.28
CA PHE A 25 -10.14 -14.62 -12.57
C PHE A 25 -9.38 -13.93 -13.72
N VAL A 26 -8.58 -14.65 -14.53
CA VAL A 26 -7.79 -14.03 -15.62
C VAL A 26 -8.65 -13.24 -16.61
N TRP A 27 -9.87 -13.66 -16.86
CA TRP A 27 -10.83 -12.98 -17.70
C TRP A 27 -11.19 -11.56 -17.22
N THR A 28 -11.03 -11.26 -15.92
CA THR A 28 -11.29 -9.91 -15.39
C THR A 28 -10.30 -8.88 -15.93
N LEU A 29 -9.15 -9.30 -16.47
CA LEU A 29 -8.23 -8.40 -17.16
C LEU A 29 -8.83 -7.75 -18.40
N LEU A 30 -9.85 -8.36 -18.98
CA LEU A 30 -10.58 -7.85 -20.15
C LEU A 30 -11.73 -6.88 -19.77
N LEU A 31 -12.13 -6.85 -18.51
CA LEU A 31 -13.23 -5.99 -18.04
C LEU A 31 -12.81 -4.52 -17.90
N PRO A 32 -13.76 -3.56 -17.91
CA PRO A 32 -13.50 -2.20 -17.44
C PRO A 32 -12.95 -2.17 -16.01
N TYR A 33 -12.15 -1.14 -15.69
CA TYR A 33 -11.48 -0.98 -14.39
C TYR A 33 -12.41 -1.21 -13.19
N ASN A 34 -13.58 -0.56 -13.16
CA ASN A 34 -14.49 -0.62 -12.01
C ASN A 34 -14.95 -2.06 -11.72
N TRP A 35 -15.29 -2.81 -12.76
CA TRP A 35 -15.71 -4.20 -12.62
C TRP A 35 -14.57 -5.10 -12.16
N ALA A 36 -13.40 -4.99 -12.81
CA ALA A 36 -12.21 -5.75 -12.42
C ALA A 36 -11.80 -5.45 -10.97
N ASN A 37 -11.74 -4.17 -10.59
CA ASN A 37 -11.38 -3.74 -9.25
C ASN A 37 -12.38 -4.26 -8.20
N SER A 38 -13.68 -4.14 -8.46
CA SER A 38 -14.72 -4.63 -7.55
C SER A 38 -14.63 -6.15 -7.36
N ILE A 39 -14.56 -6.92 -8.44
CA ILE A 39 -14.46 -8.38 -8.37
C ILE A 39 -13.22 -8.80 -7.58
N LEU A 40 -12.04 -8.29 -7.94
CA LEU A 40 -10.79 -8.68 -7.28
C LEU A 40 -10.72 -8.22 -5.82
N ARG A 41 -11.31 -7.09 -5.49
CA ARG A 41 -11.44 -6.61 -4.11
C ARG A 41 -12.30 -7.55 -3.26
N HIS A 42 -13.46 -7.95 -3.77
CA HIS A 42 -14.43 -8.79 -3.03
C HIS A 42 -14.07 -10.28 -3.07
N THR A 43 -13.24 -10.73 -4.00
CA THR A 43 -12.76 -12.12 -4.07
C THR A 43 -11.35 -12.25 -3.50
N TYR A 44 -10.34 -11.81 -4.23
CA TYR A 44 -8.94 -12.02 -3.87
C TYR A 44 -8.56 -11.37 -2.54
N ASN A 45 -8.76 -10.05 -2.41
CA ASN A 45 -8.35 -9.33 -1.20
C ASN A 45 -9.17 -9.74 0.02
N ARG A 46 -10.48 -9.93 -0.15
CA ARG A 46 -11.34 -10.37 0.95
C ARG A 46 -11.08 -11.83 1.33
N GLY A 47 -10.75 -12.71 0.37
CA GLY A 47 -10.35 -14.08 0.65
C GLY A 47 -9.05 -14.16 1.46
N ILE A 48 -8.05 -13.34 1.11
CA ILE A 48 -6.82 -13.23 1.92
C ILE A 48 -7.16 -12.75 3.34
N TYR A 49 -7.99 -11.73 3.48
CA TYR A 49 -8.41 -11.22 4.80
C TYR A 49 -9.12 -12.30 5.64
N ILE A 50 -9.97 -13.12 5.05
CA ILE A 50 -10.62 -14.25 5.73
C ILE A 50 -9.56 -15.25 6.24
N LEU A 51 -8.60 -15.62 5.40
CA LEU A 51 -7.51 -16.50 5.81
C LEU A 51 -6.66 -15.90 6.93
N GLU A 52 -6.34 -14.61 6.87
CA GLU A 52 -5.63 -13.90 7.93
C GLU A 52 -6.38 -13.96 9.24
N LYS A 53 -7.66 -13.61 9.21
CA LYS A 53 -8.51 -13.52 10.41
C LYS A 53 -8.73 -14.87 11.07
N TYR A 54 -9.13 -15.88 10.32
CA TYR A 54 -9.57 -17.17 10.90
C TYR A 54 -8.44 -18.20 11.01
N VAL A 55 -7.46 -18.20 10.12
CA VAL A 55 -6.33 -19.13 10.17
C VAL A 55 -5.18 -18.56 10.99
N LEU A 56 -4.72 -17.36 10.64
CA LEU A 56 -3.59 -16.73 11.33
C LEU A 56 -3.99 -16.05 12.65
N GLY A 57 -5.25 -15.59 12.76
CA GLY A 57 -5.73 -14.77 13.88
C GLY A 57 -5.24 -13.33 13.80
N LEU A 58 -5.05 -12.83 12.59
CA LEU A 58 -4.58 -11.47 12.31
C LEU A 58 -5.73 -10.63 11.78
N ASP A 59 -6.06 -9.56 12.50
CA ASP A 59 -7.06 -8.57 12.11
C ASP A 59 -6.41 -7.19 11.93
N TYR A 60 -7.18 -6.20 11.53
CA TYR A 60 -6.69 -4.82 11.44
C TYR A 60 -7.74 -3.82 11.91
N LYS A 61 -7.26 -2.65 12.33
CA LYS A 61 -8.08 -1.47 12.59
C LYS A 61 -7.48 -0.26 11.88
N VAL A 62 -8.34 0.69 11.56
CA VAL A 62 -7.96 1.98 10.95
C VAL A 62 -8.41 3.10 11.87
N ILE A 63 -7.52 4.06 12.10
CA ILE A 63 -7.75 5.25 12.91
C ILE A 63 -7.52 6.46 12.01
N GLY A 64 -8.34 7.50 12.11
CA GLY A 64 -8.16 8.75 11.39
C GLY A 64 -8.72 8.77 9.96
N MET A 65 -9.59 7.81 9.59
CA MET A 65 -10.24 7.83 8.26
C MET A 65 -11.06 9.10 8.04
N GLU A 66 -11.61 9.67 9.10
CA GLU A 66 -12.38 10.92 9.12
C GLU A 66 -11.57 12.18 8.77
N LEU A 67 -10.23 12.07 8.80
CA LEU A 67 -9.33 13.17 8.42
C LEU A 67 -9.20 13.32 6.90
N LEU A 68 -9.60 12.30 6.15
CA LEU A 68 -9.42 12.28 4.70
C LEU A 68 -10.54 13.02 3.97
N PRO A 69 -10.21 13.84 2.97
CA PRO A 69 -11.22 14.55 2.19
C PRO A 69 -11.97 13.57 1.28
N THR A 70 -13.23 13.89 1.00
CA THR A 70 -14.09 13.13 0.06
C THR A 70 -14.25 13.82 -1.29
N ASP A 71 -13.90 15.10 -1.37
CA ASP A 71 -14.14 16.01 -2.49
C ASP A 71 -12.88 16.37 -3.29
N GLN A 72 -11.73 15.83 -2.90
CA GLN A 72 -10.47 16.03 -3.61
C GLN A 72 -9.55 14.79 -3.50
N SER A 73 -8.62 14.69 -4.44
CA SER A 73 -7.54 13.70 -4.36
C SER A 73 -6.52 14.06 -3.29
N TYR A 74 -5.86 13.05 -2.76
CA TYR A 74 -4.81 13.19 -1.76
C TYR A 74 -3.78 12.07 -1.88
N ILE A 75 -2.63 12.28 -1.26
CA ILE A 75 -1.58 11.27 -1.15
C ILE A 75 -1.61 10.68 0.26
N ILE A 76 -1.62 9.35 0.35
CA ILE A 76 -1.29 8.61 1.57
C ILE A 76 0.18 8.21 1.47
N ALA A 77 1.00 8.70 2.37
CA ALA A 77 2.39 8.32 2.48
C ALA A 77 2.58 7.37 3.67
N ALA A 78 3.03 6.14 3.41
CA ALA A 78 3.14 5.11 4.43
C ALA A 78 4.53 4.48 4.50
N LYS A 79 4.97 4.08 5.69
CA LYS A 79 6.14 3.22 5.88
C LYS A 79 5.83 1.83 5.34
N HIS A 80 6.70 1.25 4.50
CA HIS A 80 6.43 -0.06 3.89
C HIS A 80 7.16 -1.16 4.65
N GLN A 81 6.48 -1.87 5.52
CA GLN A 81 7.05 -2.90 6.38
C GLN A 81 6.72 -4.33 5.90
N SER A 82 5.60 -4.49 5.20
CA SER A 82 5.03 -5.80 4.90
C SER A 82 4.34 -5.86 3.54
N ALA A 83 4.15 -7.06 3.01
CA ALA A 83 3.21 -7.30 1.91
C ALA A 83 1.75 -7.11 2.35
N TYR A 84 1.46 -7.23 3.64
CA TYR A 84 0.15 -7.07 4.25
C TYR A 84 -0.53 -5.75 3.86
N GLU A 85 0.22 -4.63 3.89
CA GLU A 85 -0.30 -3.30 3.55
C GLU A 85 -0.87 -3.27 2.13
N THR A 86 -0.20 -3.92 1.17
CA THR A 86 -0.62 -3.94 -0.23
C THR A 86 -2.00 -4.57 -0.41
N PHE A 87 -2.32 -5.62 0.36
CA PHE A 87 -3.63 -6.26 0.32
C PHE A 87 -4.69 -5.44 1.04
N LYS A 88 -4.33 -4.76 2.15
CA LYS A 88 -5.26 -3.98 2.96
C LYS A 88 -5.65 -2.65 2.34
N VAL A 89 -4.73 -1.99 1.63
CA VAL A 89 -5.01 -0.72 0.95
C VAL A 89 -6.25 -0.81 0.06
N LYS A 90 -6.40 -1.90 -0.70
CA LYS A 90 -7.57 -2.10 -1.56
C LYS A 90 -8.86 -2.38 -0.79
N LEU A 91 -8.79 -2.85 0.44
CA LEU A 91 -9.96 -3.02 1.31
C LEU A 91 -10.33 -1.70 2.00
N MET A 92 -9.35 -0.90 2.41
CA MET A 92 -9.55 0.40 3.05
C MET A 92 -9.96 1.49 2.05
N PHE A 93 -9.33 1.51 0.87
CA PHE A 93 -9.51 2.52 -0.15
C PHE A 93 -9.85 1.86 -1.49
N GLU A 94 -11.11 1.82 -1.84
CA GLU A 94 -11.62 1.06 -2.99
C GLU A 94 -10.88 1.37 -4.29
N HIS A 95 -10.66 2.65 -4.57
CA HIS A 95 -10.05 3.11 -5.81
C HIS A 95 -8.61 3.61 -5.66
N ALA A 96 -7.91 3.21 -4.57
CA ALA A 96 -6.54 3.66 -4.36
C ALA A 96 -5.63 3.33 -5.55
N VAL A 97 -4.89 4.34 -6.01
CA VAL A 97 -3.79 4.18 -6.95
C VAL A 97 -2.52 3.88 -6.18
N ILE A 98 -1.81 2.83 -6.56
CA ILE A 98 -0.58 2.40 -5.90
C ILE A 98 0.60 2.60 -6.83
N ILE A 99 1.60 3.37 -6.41
CA ILE A 99 2.83 3.55 -7.18
C ILE A 99 3.78 2.39 -6.87
N LEU A 100 4.14 1.63 -7.90
CA LEU A 100 4.98 0.43 -7.76
C LEU A 100 6.21 0.50 -8.68
N LYS A 101 7.20 -0.36 -8.43
CA LYS A 101 8.35 -0.54 -9.31
C LYS A 101 7.92 -1.13 -10.64
N GLU A 102 8.52 -0.67 -11.75
CA GLU A 102 8.21 -1.17 -13.10
C GLU A 102 8.42 -2.67 -13.24
N GLU A 103 9.46 -3.23 -12.62
CA GLU A 103 9.77 -4.66 -12.69
C GLU A 103 8.66 -5.54 -12.07
N LEU A 104 7.95 -5.00 -11.07
CA LEU A 104 6.85 -5.70 -10.43
C LEU A 104 5.63 -5.83 -11.34
N ALA A 105 5.40 -4.86 -12.23
CA ALA A 105 4.31 -4.94 -13.20
C ALA A 105 4.51 -6.05 -14.25
N ARG A 106 5.76 -6.51 -14.42
CA ARG A 106 6.12 -7.58 -15.38
C ARG A 106 5.93 -8.98 -14.81
N ILE A 107 5.68 -9.13 -13.49
CA ILE A 107 5.43 -10.44 -12.87
C ILE A 107 4.10 -10.99 -13.43
N PRO A 108 4.10 -12.18 -14.04
CA PRO A 108 2.89 -12.78 -14.58
C PRO A 108 1.76 -12.86 -13.54
N PHE A 109 0.56 -12.64 -13.98
CA PHE A 109 -0.66 -12.56 -13.17
C PHE A 109 -0.62 -11.43 -12.14
N TRP A 110 0.25 -11.50 -11.13
CA TRP A 110 0.29 -10.52 -10.04
C TRP A 110 0.51 -9.09 -10.53
N GLY A 111 1.47 -8.87 -11.41
CA GLY A 111 1.76 -7.56 -12.00
C GLY A 111 0.60 -7.08 -12.87
N TRP A 112 0.06 -7.95 -13.71
CA TRP A 112 -1.06 -7.63 -14.60
C TRP A 112 -2.30 -7.20 -13.81
N TYR A 113 -2.67 -7.95 -12.78
CA TYR A 113 -3.77 -7.59 -11.89
C TYR A 113 -3.51 -6.29 -11.15
N THR A 114 -2.29 -6.10 -10.62
CA THR A 114 -1.94 -4.88 -9.88
C THR A 114 -2.10 -3.64 -10.77
N VAL A 115 -1.61 -3.68 -12.01
CA VAL A 115 -1.80 -2.59 -12.99
C VAL A 115 -3.28 -2.43 -13.33
N LYS A 116 -3.99 -3.53 -13.57
CA LYS A 116 -5.43 -3.51 -13.90
C LYS A 116 -6.29 -2.82 -12.85
N VAL A 117 -5.95 -2.96 -11.57
CA VAL A 117 -6.69 -2.34 -10.46
C VAL A 117 -6.10 -1.00 -9.99
N GLY A 118 -5.34 -0.30 -10.82
CA GLY A 118 -4.86 1.05 -10.55
C GLY A 118 -3.43 1.13 -10.03
N GLY A 119 -2.61 0.11 -10.23
CA GLY A 119 -1.18 0.19 -10.02
C GLY A 119 -0.49 0.97 -11.14
N ILE A 120 0.30 1.98 -10.82
CA ILE A 120 1.09 2.75 -11.80
C ILE A 120 2.57 2.37 -11.65
N PRO A 121 3.14 1.69 -12.67
CA PRO A 121 4.56 1.32 -12.67
C PRO A 121 5.44 2.54 -12.90
N ILE A 122 6.51 2.67 -12.10
CA ILE A 122 7.50 3.74 -12.25
C ILE A 122 8.92 3.18 -12.37
N ASN A 123 9.65 3.67 -13.37
CA ASN A 123 11.08 3.44 -13.47
C ASN A 123 11.83 4.57 -12.77
N ARG A 124 12.30 4.31 -11.56
CA ARG A 124 12.94 5.32 -10.71
C ARG A 124 14.32 5.76 -11.21
N ALA A 125 14.96 4.98 -12.07
CA ALA A 125 16.27 5.32 -12.62
C ALA A 125 16.20 6.51 -13.60
N GLN A 126 15.03 6.79 -14.17
CA GLN A 126 14.84 7.88 -15.14
C GLN A 126 14.57 9.26 -14.49
N GLY A 127 14.58 9.37 -13.17
CA GLY A 127 14.49 10.65 -12.45
C GLY A 127 13.29 11.52 -12.86
N GLY A 128 13.55 12.74 -13.34
CA GLY A 128 12.51 13.72 -13.69
C GLY A 128 11.59 13.30 -14.84
N ALA A 129 12.06 12.47 -15.80
CA ALA A 129 11.23 11.95 -16.87
C ALA A 129 10.15 10.99 -16.32
N SER A 130 10.52 10.15 -15.36
CA SER A 130 9.57 9.28 -14.66
C SER A 130 8.54 10.07 -13.86
N LEU A 131 8.92 11.18 -13.24
CA LEU A 131 7.99 12.03 -12.51
C LEU A 131 6.93 12.64 -13.45
N LYS A 132 7.35 13.19 -14.59
CA LYS A 132 6.44 13.75 -15.60
C LYS A 132 5.46 12.69 -16.12
N LYS A 133 5.98 11.50 -16.44
CA LYS A 133 5.15 10.36 -16.88
C LYS A 133 4.14 9.98 -15.79
N LEU A 134 4.59 9.83 -14.55
CA LEU A 134 3.73 9.46 -13.43
C LEU A 134 2.60 10.47 -13.21
N VAL A 135 2.90 11.77 -13.21
CA VAL A 135 1.87 12.82 -13.04
C VAL A 135 0.84 12.76 -14.17
N LYS A 136 1.27 12.49 -15.40
CA LYS A 136 0.35 12.29 -16.54
C LYS A 136 -0.56 11.08 -16.34
N GLU A 137 0.00 9.96 -15.86
CA GLU A 137 -0.74 8.72 -15.62
C GLU A 137 -1.68 8.82 -14.40
N LEU A 138 -1.36 9.67 -13.42
CA LEU A 138 -2.21 9.95 -12.27
C LEU A 138 -3.45 10.77 -12.65
N LYS A 139 -3.39 11.61 -13.68
CA LYS A 139 -4.45 12.58 -14.01
C LYS A 139 -5.87 12.00 -14.03
N PRO A 140 -6.16 10.85 -14.67
CA PRO A 140 -7.51 10.28 -14.69
C PRO A 140 -8.02 9.84 -13.31
N ALA A 141 -7.12 9.48 -12.39
CA ALA A 141 -7.45 9.10 -11.03
C ALA A 141 -7.71 10.35 -10.17
N LEU A 142 -6.91 11.40 -10.37
CA LEU A 142 -7.05 12.68 -9.66
C LEU A 142 -8.38 13.38 -10.03
N GLU A 143 -8.79 13.32 -11.29
CA GLU A 143 -10.09 13.84 -11.75
C GLU A 143 -11.29 13.13 -11.10
N LYS A 144 -11.09 11.91 -10.58
CA LYS A 144 -12.09 11.11 -9.86
C LYS A 144 -11.92 11.15 -8.35
N HIS A 145 -11.06 12.01 -7.83
CA HIS A 145 -10.76 12.13 -6.41
C HIS A 145 -10.24 10.84 -5.77
N TYR A 146 -9.54 9.99 -6.54
CA TYR A 146 -8.97 8.74 -6.02
C TYR A 146 -7.73 9.00 -5.17
N PRO A 147 -7.56 8.31 -4.04
CA PRO A 147 -6.35 8.41 -3.23
C PRO A 147 -5.14 7.79 -3.92
N VAL A 148 -3.96 8.40 -3.72
CA VAL A 148 -2.68 7.91 -4.25
C VAL A 148 -1.84 7.38 -3.09
N LEU A 149 -1.50 6.09 -3.09
CA LEU A 149 -0.62 5.51 -2.07
C LEU A 149 0.83 5.50 -2.55
N ILE A 150 1.70 6.02 -1.71
CA ILE A 150 3.14 6.08 -1.95
C ILE A 150 3.88 5.54 -0.73
N TYR A 151 4.89 4.71 -0.98
CA TYR A 151 5.87 4.28 0.02
C TYR A 151 7.18 5.05 -0.19
N PRO A 152 7.47 6.09 0.62
CA PRO A 152 8.57 7.04 0.35
C PRO A 152 9.96 6.39 0.35
N GLN A 153 10.16 5.31 1.11
CA GLN A 153 11.44 4.57 1.12
C GLN A 153 11.64 3.74 -0.15
N GLY A 154 10.55 3.40 -0.83
CA GLY A 154 10.56 2.70 -2.11
C GLY A 154 10.90 1.22 -2.04
N THR A 155 11.01 0.66 -0.87
CA THR A 155 11.21 -0.77 -0.63
C THR A 155 10.58 -1.17 0.70
N ARG A 156 10.32 -2.45 0.88
CA ARG A 156 9.93 -2.98 2.20
C ARG A 156 11.13 -2.95 3.14
N ILE A 157 10.91 -2.49 4.36
CA ILE A 157 11.94 -2.37 5.40
C ILE A 157 11.54 -3.20 6.63
N PRO A 158 12.50 -3.63 7.46
CA PRO A 158 12.20 -4.22 8.77
C PRO A 158 11.35 -3.28 9.65
N ALA A 159 10.57 -3.84 10.57
CA ALA A 159 9.68 -3.03 11.43
C ALA A 159 10.44 -2.10 12.38
N ASP A 160 11.64 -2.50 12.77
CA ASP A 160 12.58 -1.81 13.66
C ASP A 160 13.59 -0.92 12.91
N ALA A 161 13.58 -0.94 11.58
CA ALA A 161 14.50 -0.12 10.77
C ALA A 161 14.20 1.37 10.91
N THR A 162 15.27 2.16 10.94
CA THR A 162 15.26 3.61 11.08
C THR A 162 15.35 4.34 9.74
N SER A 163 15.06 5.63 9.73
CA SER A 163 15.25 6.50 8.57
C SER A 163 16.73 6.68 8.19
N GLN A 164 17.66 6.48 9.11
CA GLN A 164 19.10 6.51 8.82
C GLN A 164 19.52 5.33 7.94
N GLU A 165 18.96 4.13 8.19
CA GLU A 165 19.23 2.93 7.39
C GLU A 165 18.45 2.93 6.06
N PHE A 166 17.22 3.44 6.08
CA PHE A 166 16.32 3.49 4.94
C PHE A 166 15.72 4.89 4.78
N PRO A 167 16.44 5.84 4.17
CA PRO A 167 16.02 7.24 4.08
C PRO A 167 14.76 7.42 3.22
N TYR A 168 13.93 8.37 3.63
CA TYR A 168 12.76 8.80 2.89
C TYR A 168 13.15 9.60 1.66
N LYS A 169 12.66 9.20 0.49
CA LYS A 169 12.95 9.84 -0.78
C LYS A 169 12.00 11.00 -1.04
N PRO A 170 12.48 12.13 -1.60
CA PRO A 170 11.64 13.33 -1.78
C PRO A 170 10.56 13.17 -2.87
N GLY A 171 10.49 12.01 -3.52
CA GLY A 171 9.53 11.73 -4.59
C GLY A 171 8.09 12.01 -4.21
N VAL A 172 7.67 11.74 -2.96
CA VAL A 172 6.30 11.98 -2.50
C VAL A 172 5.95 13.47 -2.54
N ALA A 173 6.82 14.34 -2.03
CA ALA A 173 6.61 15.79 -2.04
C ALA A 173 6.68 16.37 -3.46
N LEU A 174 7.57 15.85 -4.31
CA LEU A 174 7.67 16.25 -5.71
C LEU A 174 6.42 15.86 -6.50
N ILE A 175 5.87 14.66 -6.28
CA ILE A 175 4.62 14.21 -6.90
C ILE A 175 3.46 15.10 -6.43
N ALA A 176 3.34 15.35 -5.12
CA ALA A 176 2.30 16.21 -4.57
C ALA A 176 2.30 17.60 -5.24
N LYS A 177 3.47 18.24 -5.31
CA LYS A 177 3.65 19.54 -5.93
C LYS A 177 3.31 19.54 -7.42
N SER A 178 3.82 18.54 -8.17
CA SER A 178 3.64 18.45 -9.62
C SER A 178 2.22 18.05 -10.02
N ALA A 179 1.47 17.44 -9.13
CA ALA A 179 0.08 17.01 -9.35
C ALA A 179 -0.97 18.02 -8.83
N GLY A 180 -0.58 19.28 -8.57
CA GLY A 180 -1.50 20.34 -8.16
C GLY A 180 -1.52 20.61 -6.65
N ASN A 181 -0.39 20.42 -5.97
CA ASN A 181 -0.24 20.58 -4.52
C ASN A 181 -1.19 19.69 -3.70
N LEU A 182 -1.23 18.40 -4.06
CA LEU A 182 -2.06 17.43 -3.34
C LEU A 182 -1.69 17.37 -1.85
N PRO A 183 -2.66 17.36 -0.93
CA PRO A 183 -2.37 17.15 0.48
C PRO A 183 -1.79 15.76 0.73
N ILE A 184 -0.81 15.68 1.62
CA ILE A 184 -0.11 14.43 1.98
C ILE A 184 -0.51 14.05 3.40
N TYR A 185 -1.13 12.88 3.55
CA TYR A 185 -1.52 12.30 4.83
C TYR A 185 -0.54 11.19 5.20
N PRO A 186 0.25 11.33 6.26
CA PRO A 186 1.06 10.23 6.76
C PRO A 186 0.17 9.10 7.28
N MET A 187 0.51 7.85 6.96
CA MET A 187 -0.16 6.68 7.53
C MET A 187 0.87 5.79 8.21
N ARG A 188 0.82 5.74 9.54
CA ARG A 188 1.62 4.85 10.37
C ARG A 188 1.04 3.45 10.33
N CYS A 189 1.88 2.43 10.44
CA CYS A 189 1.44 1.06 10.62
C CYS A 189 2.47 0.24 11.40
N ASN A 190 2.02 -0.87 11.96
CA ASN A 190 2.85 -1.86 12.66
C ASN A 190 2.77 -3.26 12.01
N SER A 191 2.47 -3.30 10.73
CA SER A 191 2.27 -4.54 9.98
C SER A 191 3.49 -5.47 9.99
N GLY A 192 4.71 -4.91 9.98
CA GLY A 192 5.96 -5.66 10.03
C GLY A 192 6.16 -6.46 11.32
N GLU A 193 5.50 -6.08 12.41
CA GLU A 193 5.53 -6.82 13.68
C GLU A 193 4.76 -8.14 13.57
N TYR A 194 3.73 -8.20 12.74
CA TYR A 194 2.84 -9.36 12.57
C TYR A 194 3.12 -10.16 11.30
N TRP A 195 3.52 -9.48 10.23
CA TRP A 195 3.87 -10.10 8.96
C TRP A 195 5.19 -9.52 8.45
N PRO A 196 6.33 -9.97 8.96
CA PRO A 196 7.64 -9.43 8.65
C PRO A 196 7.99 -9.63 7.17
N LYS A 197 8.89 -8.75 6.67
CA LYS A 197 9.42 -8.81 5.30
C LYS A 197 10.07 -10.15 4.98
N THR A 198 10.75 -10.74 5.95
CA THR A 198 11.48 -12.01 5.85
C THR A 198 10.89 -13.05 6.80
N GLY A 199 11.09 -14.33 6.46
CA GLY A 199 10.60 -15.42 7.30
C GLY A 199 9.15 -15.80 7.01
N TRP A 200 8.95 -16.65 6.01
CA TRP A 200 7.65 -17.13 5.55
C TRP A 200 6.77 -17.73 6.65
N LEU A 201 7.40 -18.28 7.70
CA LEU A 201 6.73 -18.91 8.84
C LEU A 201 6.70 -18.04 10.10
N ASN A 202 7.08 -16.77 10.01
CA ASN A 202 7.16 -15.86 11.14
C ASN A 202 5.94 -14.93 11.26
N LYS A 203 4.88 -15.20 10.53
CA LYS A 203 3.62 -14.45 10.67
C LYS A 203 2.94 -14.82 11.98
N LYS A 204 2.31 -13.85 12.63
CA LYS A 204 1.63 -14.05 13.91
C LYS A 204 0.28 -13.33 13.97
N GLY A 205 -0.62 -13.86 14.78
CA GLY A 205 -1.91 -13.24 15.05
C GLY A 205 -1.78 -11.96 15.86
N GLY A 206 -2.84 -11.17 15.84
CA GLY A 206 -2.95 -9.89 16.55
C GLY A 206 -3.77 -8.87 15.76
N VAL A 207 -3.56 -7.59 16.02
CA VAL A 207 -4.27 -6.50 15.33
C VAL A 207 -3.25 -5.52 14.76
N VAL A 208 -3.20 -5.44 13.43
CA VAL A 208 -2.45 -4.39 12.74
C VAL A 208 -3.21 -3.08 12.84
N THR A 209 -2.53 -2.02 13.26
CA THR A 209 -3.11 -0.68 13.31
C THR A 209 -2.58 0.14 12.13
N PHE A 210 -3.51 0.70 11.35
CA PHE A 210 -3.25 1.77 10.39
C PHE A 210 -3.75 3.07 10.99
N GLU A 211 -2.87 4.04 11.18
CA GLU A 211 -3.21 5.34 11.75
C GLU A 211 -2.91 6.45 10.75
N ILE A 212 -3.96 7.06 10.22
CA ILE A 212 -3.88 8.23 9.35
C ILE A 212 -3.68 9.46 10.23
N ARG A 213 -2.73 10.30 9.84
CA ARG A 213 -2.41 11.55 10.55
C ARG A 213 -2.88 12.76 9.74
N PRO A 214 -3.07 13.92 10.38
CA PRO A 214 -3.43 15.15 9.67
C PRO A 214 -2.50 15.46 8.50
N ALA A 215 -3.01 16.15 7.50
CA ALA A 215 -2.23 16.56 6.34
C ALA A 215 -0.99 17.37 6.74
N LEU A 216 0.11 17.15 6.03
CA LEU A 216 1.34 17.91 6.23
C LEU A 216 1.19 19.35 5.75
N THR A 217 1.79 20.30 6.46
CA THR A 217 1.63 21.75 6.27
C THR A 217 2.91 22.47 5.83
N GLY A 218 3.95 21.74 5.43
CA GLY A 218 5.23 22.33 5.03
C GLY A 218 5.14 23.20 3.77
N ASN A 219 5.86 24.33 3.76
CA ASN A 219 5.86 25.28 2.65
C ASN A 219 6.78 24.88 1.49
N ASN A 220 7.70 23.99 1.74
CA ASN A 220 8.67 23.49 0.74
C ASN A 220 8.95 21.99 0.92
N THR A 221 9.58 21.39 -0.09
CA THR A 221 9.90 19.96 -0.11
C THR A 221 10.68 19.50 1.11
N LYS A 222 11.62 20.29 1.62
CA LYS A 222 12.45 19.91 2.78
C LYS A 222 11.64 19.85 4.05
N GLU A 223 10.79 20.84 4.30
CA GLU A 223 9.90 20.87 5.48
C GLU A 223 8.87 19.73 5.43
N VAL A 224 8.22 19.53 4.27
CA VAL A 224 7.26 18.42 4.08
C VAL A 224 7.93 17.07 4.35
N MET A 225 9.14 16.85 3.85
CA MET A 225 9.85 15.58 4.06
C MET A 225 10.29 15.39 5.52
N ALA A 226 10.71 16.46 6.21
CA ALA A 226 11.06 16.40 7.63
C ALA A 226 9.84 16.10 8.51
N GLN A 227 8.70 16.73 8.23
CA GLN A 227 7.44 16.42 8.92
C GLN A 227 6.98 15.00 8.64
N LEU A 228 7.07 14.53 7.38
CA LEU A 228 6.68 13.18 7.00
C LEU A 228 7.52 12.15 7.76
N GLU A 229 8.83 12.32 7.79
CA GLU A 229 9.74 11.46 8.55
C GLU A 229 9.39 11.45 10.03
N ALA A 230 9.25 12.63 10.65
CA ALA A 230 8.89 12.76 12.06
C ALA A 230 7.55 12.07 12.41
N GLU A 231 6.59 12.06 11.48
CA GLU A 231 5.31 11.37 11.66
C GLU A 231 5.43 9.85 11.45
N LEU A 232 6.14 9.40 10.42
CA LEU A 232 6.21 7.97 10.07
C LEU A 232 7.17 7.17 10.96
N GLU A 233 8.12 7.81 11.64
CA GLU A 233 8.99 7.14 12.63
C GLU A 233 8.29 6.87 13.97
N LYS A 234 7.15 7.49 14.24
CA LYS A 234 6.34 7.18 15.42
C LYS A 234 5.55 5.88 15.21
N ARG A 235 5.34 5.14 16.27
CA ARG A 235 4.44 3.98 16.24
C ARG A 235 2.97 4.43 16.16
N PRO A 236 2.08 3.66 15.51
CA PRO A 236 0.66 3.95 15.54
C PRO A 236 0.08 3.77 16.96
N LEU A 237 -1.04 4.45 17.24
CA LEU A 237 -1.75 4.30 18.50
C LEU A 237 -2.29 2.88 18.65
N THR A 238 -2.06 2.27 19.81
CA THR A 238 -2.45 0.88 20.11
C THR A 238 -3.79 0.78 20.86
N LYS A 239 -4.44 1.92 21.16
CA LYS A 239 -5.72 1.94 21.90
C LYS A 239 -6.93 1.60 21.03
#